data_984a39dd2093f7469cadb57d3768193e
#
_entry.id   984a39dd2093f7469cadb57d3768193e
#
_cell.length_a   1.000
_cell.length_b   1.000
_cell.length_c   1.000
_cell.angle_alpha   90.00
_cell.angle_beta   90.00
_cell.angle_gamma   90.00
#
_symmetry.space_group_name_H-M   'P 1'
#
loop_
_entity.id
_entity.type
_entity.pdbx_description
1 polymer ?
#
loop_
_entity_poly.entity_id
_entity_poly.type
_entity_poly.pdbx_seq_one_letter_code
_entity_poly.pdbx_strand_id
1 'polypeptide(L)'
;RLKEHVGCQDQVIAAYGGFNRVDFWGEGQFRTSPIMITWERLNELQDHLMLFFTGLSRTASDIAAEQVSVSPQKARELRVMHQMVDEAINILKSPHGLGDFGKLLDEGWQLKRSLTGRISTPYIDELYERARRGGCTGGKLIGAGGGGFLLLFAPPEAQAGVAAALDGLLQVPFRFES
;
A
#
# COMPACT_ATOMS: atom_id res chain seq x y z
N ARG A 1 6.14 -4.98 28.41
CA ARG A 1 6.41 -4.32 27.11
C ARG A 1 6.73 -5.40 26.09
N LEU A 2 5.90 -5.56 25.08
CA LEU A 2 6.18 -6.42 23.94
C LEU A 2 7.41 -5.85 23.22
N LYS A 3 8.45 -6.67 23.04
CA LYS A 3 9.66 -6.28 22.29
C LYS A 3 9.45 -6.62 20.82
N GLU A 4 8.49 -5.94 20.18
CA GLU A 4 8.19 -6.14 18.76
C GLU A 4 8.70 -4.95 17.97
N HIS A 5 9.33 -5.22 16.83
CA HIS A 5 9.73 -4.21 15.85
C HIS A 5 8.50 -3.85 14.99
N VAL A 6 7.59 -3.05 15.56
CA VAL A 6 6.41 -2.54 14.86
C VAL A 6 6.44 -1.02 14.85
N GLY A 7 6.12 -0.43 13.70
CA GLY A 7 5.89 1.01 13.60
C GLY A 7 4.59 1.40 14.30
N CYS A 8 4.48 2.66 14.69
CA CYS A 8 3.26 3.22 15.31
C CYS A 8 2.22 3.69 14.27
N GLN A 9 2.42 3.45 12.99
CA GLN A 9 1.56 3.90 11.90
C GLN A 9 0.12 3.43 12.08
N ASP A 10 -0.08 2.12 12.31
CA ASP A 10 -1.42 1.53 12.39
C ASP A 10 -2.18 2.04 13.63
N GLN A 11 -1.48 2.19 14.76
CA GLN A 11 -2.05 2.75 15.98
C GLN A 11 -2.46 4.20 15.82
N VAL A 12 -1.64 5.01 15.13
CA VAL A 12 -1.96 6.42 14.86
C VAL A 12 -3.18 6.52 13.95
N ILE A 13 -3.22 5.75 12.85
CA ILE A 13 -4.35 5.77 11.91
C ILE A 13 -5.62 5.31 12.60
N ALA A 14 -5.56 4.23 13.39
CA ALA A 14 -6.72 3.74 14.13
C ALA A 14 -7.26 4.73 15.18
N ALA A 15 -6.36 5.52 15.80
CA ALA A 15 -6.74 6.50 16.81
C ALA A 15 -7.32 7.78 16.22
N TYR A 16 -6.82 8.23 15.07
CA TYR A 16 -7.24 9.49 14.46
C TYR A 16 -8.41 9.31 13.47
N GLY A 17 -8.53 8.13 12.87
CA GLY A 17 -9.52 7.89 11.82
C GLY A 17 -9.34 8.77 10.59
N GLY A 18 -10.27 8.71 9.65
CA GLY A 18 -10.29 9.57 8.47
C GLY A 18 -9.17 9.32 7.47
N PHE A 19 -9.07 10.21 6.46
CA PHE A 19 -8.09 10.12 5.39
C PHE A 19 -6.98 11.14 5.62
N ASN A 20 -5.83 10.68 6.12
CA ASN A 20 -4.78 11.55 6.63
C ASN A 20 -3.41 11.28 6.00
N ARG A 21 -2.61 12.35 5.88
CA ARG A 21 -1.17 12.26 5.84
C ARG A 21 -0.63 12.18 7.27
N VAL A 22 0.25 11.24 7.54
CA VAL A 22 0.95 11.14 8.83
C VAL A 22 2.45 11.29 8.57
N ASP A 23 3.02 12.33 9.11
CA ASP A 23 4.47 12.59 9.09
C ASP A 23 5.09 12.12 10.40
N PHE A 24 6.13 11.29 10.33
CA PHE A 24 6.89 10.82 11.48
C PHE A 24 8.30 11.38 11.47
N TRP A 25 8.80 11.76 12.64
CA TRP A 25 10.20 12.15 12.83
C TRP A 25 10.72 11.67 14.19
N GLY A 26 12.01 11.90 14.50
CA GLY A 26 12.73 11.29 15.62
C GLY A 26 11.95 11.15 16.92
N GLU A 27 12.28 10.15 17.71
CA GLU A 27 11.77 9.86 19.06
C GLU A 27 10.24 9.64 19.18
N GLY A 28 9.61 9.10 18.11
CA GLY A 28 8.18 8.78 18.14
C GLY A 28 7.26 9.99 17.99
N GLN A 29 7.80 11.13 17.58
CA GLN A 29 7.01 12.29 17.22
C GLN A 29 6.31 12.09 15.88
N PHE A 30 5.09 12.57 15.77
CA PHE A 30 4.32 12.53 14.53
C PHE A 30 3.34 13.68 14.44
N ARG A 31 2.87 13.94 13.22
CA ARG A 31 1.78 14.88 12.94
C ARG A 31 0.82 14.25 11.95
N THR A 32 -0.46 14.36 12.22
CA THR A 32 -1.54 14.02 11.29
C THR A 32 -2.05 15.28 10.62
N SER A 33 -2.27 15.21 9.31
CA SER A 33 -2.83 16.29 8.51
C SER A 33 -3.91 15.71 7.60
N PRO A 34 -5.19 16.12 7.75
CA PRO A 34 -6.25 15.63 6.89
C PRO A 34 -5.97 15.95 5.41
N ILE A 35 -6.17 14.97 4.54
CA ILE A 35 -6.10 15.18 3.10
C ILE A 35 -7.49 15.63 2.63
N MET A 36 -7.60 16.91 2.32
CA MET A 36 -8.87 17.52 1.87
C MET A 36 -9.09 17.18 0.41
N ILE A 37 -9.97 16.21 0.18
CA ILE A 37 -10.51 15.82 -1.14
C ILE A 37 -12.03 15.73 -1.03
N THR A 38 -12.74 15.83 -2.16
CA THR A 38 -14.19 15.71 -2.15
C THR A 38 -14.65 14.28 -1.90
N TRP A 39 -15.86 14.10 -1.47
CA TRP A 39 -16.45 12.78 -1.26
C TRP A 39 -16.51 11.97 -2.55
N GLU A 40 -16.82 12.63 -3.66
CA GLU A 40 -16.83 12.00 -4.99
C GLU A 40 -15.43 11.46 -5.34
N ARG A 41 -14.37 12.22 -5.03
CA ARG A 41 -12.99 11.80 -5.29
C ARG A 41 -12.57 10.63 -4.42
N LEU A 42 -12.99 10.62 -3.15
CA LEU A 42 -12.74 9.51 -2.24
C LEU A 42 -13.45 8.23 -2.71
N ASN A 43 -14.70 8.35 -3.16
CA ASN A 43 -15.44 7.22 -3.73
C ASN A 43 -14.80 6.72 -5.02
N GLU A 44 -14.40 7.63 -5.93
CA GLU A 44 -13.66 7.25 -7.14
C GLU A 44 -12.40 6.45 -6.82
N LEU A 45 -11.62 6.89 -5.82
CA LEU A 45 -10.46 6.14 -5.35
C LEU A 45 -10.86 4.75 -4.84
N GLN A 46 -11.89 4.68 -4.01
CA GLN A 46 -12.37 3.41 -3.47
C GLN A 46 -12.85 2.46 -4.55
N ASP A 47 -13.57 2.95 -5.55
CA ASP A 47 -14.09 2.16 -6.67
C ASP A 47 -12.98 1.55 -7.54
N HIS A 48 -11.75 2.10 -7.48
CA HIS A 48 -10.58 1.54 -8.15
C HIS A 48 -9.83 0.51 -7.31
N LEU A 49 -10.14 0.37 -6.01
CA LEU A 49 -9.37 -0.47 -5.11
C LEU A 49 -9.99 -1.85 -4.92
N MET A 50 -9.16 -2.88 -5.00
CA MET A 50 -9.51 -4.26 -4.70
C MET A 50 -8.57 -4.81 -3.64
N LEU A 51 -9.08 -5.61 -2.70
CA LEU A 51 -8.30 -6.20 -1.63
C LEU A 51 -8.42 -7.72 -1.67
N PHE A 52 -7.29 -8.42 -1.73
CA PHE A 52 -7.23 -9.88 -1.76
C PHE A 52 -6.38 -10.41 -0.61
N PHE A 53 -6.88 -11.43 0.08
CA PHE A 53 -6.09 -12.15 1.07
C PHE A 53 -5.20 -13.19 0.36
N THR A 54 -3.88 -13.11 0.61
CA THR A 54 -2.90 -13.97 -0.08
C THR A 54 -2.86 -15.41 0.44
N GLY A 55 -3.60 -15.72 1.50
CA GLY A 55 -3.52 -17.03 2.16
C GLY A 55 -2.27 -17.24 3.02
N LEU A 56 -1.34 -16.26 3.05
CA LEU A 56 -0.12 -16.32 3.84
C LEU A 56 -0.23 -15.40 5.06
N SER A 57 0.14 -15.93 6.22
CA SER A 57 0.33 -15.15 7.45
C SER A 57 1.78 -15.29 7.90
N ARG A 58 2.46 -14.18 8.15
CA ARG A 58 3.83 -14.14 8.67
C ARG A 58 3.96 -13.12 9.80
N THR A 59 4.93 -13.34 10.66
CA THR A 59 5.24 -12.41 11.74
C THR A 59 5.84 -11.13 11.16
N ALA A 60 5.08 -10.04 11.22
CA ALA A 60 5.48 -8.74 10.68
C ALA A 60 6.76 -8.19 11.35
N SER A 61 7.00 -8.54 12.63
CA SER A 61 8.13 -8.07 13.41
C SER A 61 9.49 -8.41 12.80
N ASP A 62 9.67 -9.63 12.27
CA ASP A 62 10.96 -10.08 11.71
C ASP A 62 11.30 -9.33 10.42
N ILE A 63 10.29 -9.11 9.56
CA ILE A 63 10.47 -8.37 8.31
C ILE A 63 10.71 -6.90 8.58
N ALA A 64 10.01 -6.31 9.54
CA ALA A 64 10.21 -4.93 9.95
C ALA A 64 11.61 -4.71 10.56
N ALA A 65 12.10 -5.65 11.38
CA ALA A 65 13.46 -5.59 11.93
C ALA A 65 14.53 -5.58 10.83
N GLU A 66 14.38 -6.42 9.80
CA GLU A 66 15.30 -6.43 8.67
C GLU A 66 15.24 -5.13 7.87
N GLN A 67 14.04 -4.60 7.59
CA GLN A 67 13.89 -3.30 6.91
C GLN A 67 14.61 -2.18 7.65
N VAL A 68 14.48 -2.13 8.98
CA VAL A 68 15.19 -1.16 9.81
C VAL A 68 16.71 -1.33 9.68
N SER A 69 17.21 -2.56 9.67
CA SER A 69 18.66 -2.83 9.59
C SER A 69 19.29 -2.40 8.27
N VAL A 70 18.55 -2.47 7.15
CA VAL A 70 19.04 -2.08 5.83
C VAL A 70 18.75 -0.61 5.46
N SER A 71 17.92 0.07 6.25
CA SER A 71 17.49 1.46 5.96
C SER A 71 18.64 2.43 5.69
N PRO A 72 19.80 2.38 6.41
CA PRO A 72 20.91 3.26 6.10
C PRO A 72 21.47 3.10 4.68
N GLN A 73 21.52 1.85 4.17
CA GLN A 73 21.99 1.54 2.82
C GLN A 73 20.96 1.86 1.73
N LYS A 74 19.69 2.00 2.11
CA LYS A 74 18.54 2.23 1.24
C LYS A 74 18.00 3.68 1.31
N ALA A 75 18.83 4.61 1.75
CA ALA A 75 18.42 6.01 1.95
C ALA A 75 17.91 6.68 0.66
N ARG A 76 18.42 6.28 -0.52
CA ARG A 76 17.94 6.80 -1.80
C ARG A 76 16.52 6.34 -2.10
N GLU A 77 16.27 5.04 -2.01
CA GLU A 77 14.96 4.43 -2.25
C GLU A 77 13.92 4.98 -1.28
N LEU A 78 14.25 5.09 0.00
CA LEU A 78 13.38 5.65 1.03
C LEU A 78 13.05 7.12 0.76
N ARG A 79 14.01 7.91 0.25
CA ARG A 79 13.77 9.31 -0.13
C ARG A 79 12.80 9.43 -1.30
N VAL A 80 12.95 8.57 -2.32
CA VAL A 80 12.00 8.53 -3.44
C VAL A 80 10.61 8.15 -2.94
N MET A 81 10.48 7.10 -2.12
CA MET A 81 9.20 6.71 -1.53
C MET A 81 8.56 7.83 -0.71
N HIS A 82 9.37 8.63 0.00
CA HIS A 82 8.87 9.80 0.72
C HIS A 82 8.31 10.88 -0.24
N GLN A 83 9.00 11.15 -1.36
CA GLN A 83 8.53 12.10 -2.38
C GLN A 83 7.23 11.63 -3.05
N MET A 84 7.05 10.32 -3.24
CA MET A 84 5.83 9.75 -3.81
C MET A 84 4.58 10.04 -2.96
N VAL A 85 4.72 10.34 -1.68
CA VAL A 85 3.59 10.75 -0.82
C VAL A 85 3.02 12.10 -1.28
N ASP A 86 3.89 13.07 -1.59
CA ASP A 86 3.44 14.38 -2.09
C ASP A 86 2.82 14.24 -3.48
N GLU A 87 3.39 13.39 -4.33
CA GLU A 87 2.85 13.10 -5.66
C GLU A 87 1.47 12.43 -5.57
N ALA A 88 1.29 11.44 -4.70
CA ALA A 88 0.00 10.80 -4.45
C ALA A 88 -1.08 11.82 -4.04
N ILE A 89 -0.73 12.74 -3.12
CA ILE A 89 -1.64 13.80 -2.68
C ILE A 89 -1.99 14.74 -3.84
N ASN A 90 -1.02 15.10 -4.69
CA ASN A 90 -1.25 15.94 -5.85
C ASN A 90 -2.19 15.26 -6.86
N ILE A 91 -2.00 13.97 -7.15
CA ILE A 91 -2.90 13.20 -8.01
C ILE A 91 -4.31 13.17 -7.42
N LEU A 92 -4.44 12.90 -6.13
CA LEU A 92 -5.75 12.86 -5.45
C LEU A 92 -6.49 14.20 -5.46
N LYS A 93 -5.78 15.32 -5.41
CA LYS A 93 -6.33 16.68 -5.48
C LYS A 93 -6.54 17.19 -6.91
N SER A 94 -5.97 16.52 -7.90
CA SER A 94 -6.10 16.88 -9.31
C SER A 94 -7.52 16.59 -9.82
N PRO A 95 -8.05 17.39 -10.75
CA PRO A 95 -9.31 17.11 -11.42
C PRO A 95 -9.20 15.99 -12.48
N HIS A 96 -7.99 15.51 -12.77
CA HIS A 96 -7.76 14.44 -13.74
C HIS A 96 -8.08 13.06 -13.17
N GLY A 97 -8.25 12.06 -14.04
CA GLY A 97 -8.52 10.68 -13.61
C GLY A 97 -7.39 10.08 -12.76
N LEU A 98 -7.69 9.03 -11.99
CA LEU A 98 -6.79 8.39 -11.03
C LEU A 98 -5.79 7.41 -11.66
N GLY A 99 -5.69 7.32 -12.99
CA GLY A 99 -4.80 6.36 -13.66
C GLY A 99 -3.33 6.47 -13.24
N ASP A 100 -2.84 7.69 -12.98
CA ASP A 100 -1.47 7.90 -12.51
C ASP A 100 -1.26 7.46 -11.05
N PHE A 101 -2.31 7.44 -10.23
CA PHE A 101 -2.24 6.88 -8.88
C PHE A 101 -1.93 5.38 -8.89
N GLY A 102 -2.54 4.63 -9.83
CA GLY A 102 -2.22 3.20 -10.01
C GLY A 102 -0.75 2.97 -10.40
N LYS A 103 -0.22 3.76 -11.34
CA LYS A 103 1.20 3.70 -11.74
C LYS A 103 2.13 4.02 -10.56
N LEU A 104 1.80 5.07 -9.80
CA LEU A 104 2.56 5.45 -8.60
C LEU A 104 2.56 4.35 -7.54
N LEU A 105 1.45 3.63 -7.35
CA LEU A 105 1.40 2.47 -6.46
C LEU A 105 2.31 1.33 -6.94
N ASP A 106 2.37 1.07 -8.27
CA ASP A 106 3.29 0.08 -8.83
C ASP A 106 4.74 0.46 -8.58
N GLU A 107 5.13 1.69 -8.89
CA GLU A 107 6.48 2.20 -8.66
C GLU A 107 6.87 2.10 -7.18
N GLY A 108 5.97 2.51 -6.27
CA GLY A 108 6.17 2.39 -4.84
C GLY A 108 6.34 0.94 -4.36
N TRP A 109 5.59 0.02 -4.97
CA TRP A 109 5.73 -1.41 -4.69
C TRP A 109 7.07 -1.97 -5.16
N GLN A 110 7.52 -1.62 -6.38
CA GLN A 110 8.83 -2.03 -6.89
C GLN A 110 9.97 -1.52 -6.00
N LEU A 111 9.91 -0.24 -5.59
CA LEU A 111 10.88 0.33 -4.65
C LEU A 111 10.85 -0.41 -3.30
N LYS A 112 9.65 -0.65 -2.75
CA LYS A 112 9.52 -1.37 -1.48
C LYS A 112 10.12 -2.77 -1.56
N ARG A 113 9.86 -3.52 -2.62
CA ARG A 113 10.42 -4.86 -2.84
C ARG A 113 11.95 -4.85 -2.91
N SER A 114 12.55 -3.80 -3.46
CA SER A 114 14.00 -3.66 -3.58
C SER A 114 14.71 -3.39 -2.25
N LEU A 115 13.99 -3.09 -1.17
CA LEU A 115 14.60 -2.82 0.14
C LEU A 115 15.22 -4.07 0.74
N THR A 116 14.48 -5.18 0.77
CA THR A 116 14.98 -6.51 1.21
C THR A 116 14.28 -7.63 0.45
N GLY A 117 14.96 -8.77 0.31
CA GLY A 117 14.40 -9.97 -0.35
C GLY A 117 13.26 -10.65 0.42
N ARG A 118 12.92 -10.19 1.64
CA ARG A 118 11.87 -10.78 2.48
C ARG A 118 10.52 -10.08 2.37
N ILE A 119 10.47 -8.90 1.74
CA ILE A 119 9.23 -8.12 1.57
C ILE A 119 8.26 -8.82 0.64
N SER A 120 8.77 -9.45 -0.41
CA SER A 120 7.99 -10.28 -1.32
C SER A 120 8.50 -11.72 -1.34
N THR A 121 7.71 -12.61 -1.91
CA THR A 121 8.06 -14.00 -2.17
C THR A 121 7.73 -14.31 -3.62
N PRO A 122 8.32 -15.37 -4.23
CA PRO A 122 7.95 -15.76 -5.60
C PRO A 122 6.45 -15.95 -5.78
N TYR A 123 5.75 -16.45 -4.77
CA TYR A 123 4.30 -16.59 -4.79
C TYR A 123 3.57 -15.24 -4.83
N ILE A 124 3.96 -14.28 -4.00
CA ILE A 124 3.39 -12.92 -4.00
C ILE A 124 3.68 -12.22 -5.34
N ASP A 125 4.90 -12.40 -5.85
CA ASP A 125 5.29 -11.84 -7.15
C ASP A 125 4.43 -12.40 -8.29
N GLU A 126 4.19 -13.70 -8.29
CA GLU A 126 3.30 -14.33 -9.29
C GLU A 126 1.86 -13.83 -9.17
N LEU A 127 1.32 -13.71 -7.96
CA LEU A 127 -0.02 -13.15 -7.75
C LEU A 127 -0.11 -11.71 -8.30
N TYR A 128 0.91 -10.91 -8.03
CA TYR A 128 0.96 -9.54 -8.52
C TYR A 128 1.00 -9.49 -10.05
N GLU A 129 1.83 -10.32 -10.70
CA GLU A 129 1.91 -10.41 -12.15
C GLU A 129 0.62 -10.94 -12.78
N ARG A 130 -0.06 -11.88 -12.12
CA ARG A 130 -1.40 -12.35 -12.55
C ARG A 130 -2.40 -11.18 -12.51
N ALA A 131 -2.42 -10.40 -11.43
CA ALA A 131 -3.27 -9.22 -11.31
C ALA A 131 -2.98 -8.19 -12.40
N ARG A 132 -1.69 -7.94 -12.69
CA ARG A 132 -1.26 -7.03 -13.77
C ARG A 132 -1.78 -7.49 -15.14
N ARG A 133 -1.67 -8.77 -15.45
CA ARG A 133 -2.23 -9.35 -16.69
C ARG A 133 -3.76 -9.27 -16.74
N GLY A 134 -4.43 -9.29 -15.59
CA GLY A 134 -5.87 -9.13 -15.47
C GLY A 134 -6.38 -7.69 -15.65
N GLY A 135 -5.46 -6.69 -15.75
CA GLY A 135 -5.81 -5.28 -15.96
C GLY A 135 -5.55 -4.37 -14.76
N CYS A 136 -4.95 -4.88 -13.68
CA CYS A 136 -4.48 -4.07 -12.56
C CYS A 136 -3.37 -3.10 -13.02
N THR A 137 -3.46 -1.82 -12.68
CA THR A 137 -2.46 -0.81 -13.05
C THR A 137 -1.39 -0.60 -11.98
N GLY A 138 -1.63 -1.06 -10.76
CA GLY A 138 -0.68 -1.01 -9.66
C GLY A 138 -1.24 -1.61 -8.39
N GLY A 139 -0.43 -1.66 -7.35
CA GLY A 139 -0.85 -2.22 -6.07
C GLY A 139 0.33 -2.45 -5.13
N LYS A 140 0.06 -2.98 -3.97
CA LYS A 140 1.08 -3.31 -2.97
C LYS A 140 0.60 -4.37 -1.99
N LEU A 141 1.53 -5.09 -1.41
CA LEU A 141 1.25 -5.87 -0.22
C LEU A 141 1.15 -4.94 0.99
N ILE A 142 0.06 -5.04 1.75
CA ILE A 142 -0.18 -4.22 2.95
C ILE A 142 0.64 -4.77 4.11
N GLY A 143 1.14 -3.88 4.97
CA GLY A 143 1.94 -4.22 6.14
C GLY A 143 3.43 -4.37 5.86
N ALA A 144 4.13 -5.12 6.70
CA ALA A 144 5.59 -5.28 6.65
C ALA A 144 6.06 -6.04 5.40
N GLY A 145 5.28 -6.97 4.89
CA GLY A 145 5.62 -7.83 3.76
C GLY A 145 5.47 -9.33 4.07
N GLY A 146 5.83 -10.17 3.11
CA GLY A 146 5.88 -11.62 3.25
C GLY A 146 4.53 -12.35 3.25
N GLY A 147 3.40 -11.65 3.33
CA GLY A 147 2.04 -12.20 3.35
C GLY A 147 1.01 -11.16 3.80
N GLY A 148 -0.21 -11.57 3.98
CA GLY A 148 -1.34 -10.71 4.38
C GLY A 148 -2.22 -10.34 3.20
N PHE A 149 -2.47 -9.06 3.00
CA PHE A 149 -3.40 -8.56 1.98
C PHE A 149 -2.68 -7.86 0.84
N LEU A 150 -3.10 -8.18 -0.36
CA LEU A 150 -2.69 -7.52 -1.59
C LEU A 150 -3.75 -6.47 -1.95
N LEU A 151 -3.38 -5.18 -1.85
CA LEU A 151 -4.20 -4.06 -2.31
C LEU A 151 -3.82 -3.78 -3.76
N LEU A 152 -4.81 -3.82 -4.65
CA LEU A 152 -4.66 -3.60 -6.07
C LEU A 152 -5.46 -2.38 -6.50
N PHE A 153 -4.92 -1.65 -7.46
CA PHE A 153 -5.61 -0.54 -8.12
C PHE A 153 -5.95 -0.96 -9.55
N ALA A 154 -7.23 -1.07 -9.83
CA ALA A 154 -7.74 -1.48 -11.14
C ALA A 154 -8.93 -0.60 -11.53
N PRO A 155 -8.95 -0.07 -12.77
CA PRO A 155 -10.13 0.60 -13.28
C PRO A 155 -11.36 -0.31 -13.16
N PRO A 156 -12.56 0.22 -12.84
CA PRO A 156 -13.76 -0.58 -12.63
C PRO A 156 -14.05 -1.59 -13.76
N GLU A 157 -13.82 -1.21 -15.01
CA GLU A 157 -13.99 -2.06 -16.18
C GLU A 157 -12.99 -3.23 -16.26
N ALA A 158 -11.84 -3.12 -15.60
CA ALA A 158 -10.80 -4.19 -15.56
C ALA A 158 -10.96 -5.13 -14.36
N GLN A 159 -11.76 -4.79 -13.37
CA GLN A 159 -11.83 -5.53 -12.09
C GLN A 159 -12.29 -6.98 -12.26
N ALA A 160 -13.22 -7.24 -13.20
CA ALA A 160 -13.64 -8.61 -13.49
C ALA A 160 -12.47 -9.47 -14.02
N GLY A 161 -11.59 -8.89 -14.85
CA GLY A 161 -10.38 -9.54 -15.34
C GLY A 161 -9.37 -9.82 -14.23
N VAL A 162 -9.19 -8.85 -13.31
CA VAL A 162 -8.31 -9.03 -12.14
C VAL A 162 -8.84 -10.12 -11.21
N ALA A 163 -10.15 -10.12 -10.92
CA ALA A 163 -10.78 -11.14 -10.07
C ALA A 163 -10.63 -12.55 -10.71
N ALA A 164 -10.87 -12.69 -12.00
CA ALA A 164 -10.67 -13.95 -12.72
C ALA A 164 -9.18 -14.39 -12.72
N ALA A 165 -8.24 -13.45 -12.87
CA ALA A 165 -6.81 -13.75 -12.80
C ALA A 165 -6.36 -14.21 -11.42
N LEU A 166 -7.05 -13.80 -10.35
CA LEU A 166 -6.78 -14.17 -8.96
C LEU A 166 -7.78 -15.19 -8.42
N ASP A 167 -8.45 -15.92 -9.30
CA ASP A 167 -9.38 -16.98 -8.87
C ASP A 167 -8.73 -17.93 -7.86
N GLY A 168 -9.51 -18.30 -6.83
CA GLY A 168 -9.05 -19.06 -5.68
C GLY A 168 -8.56 -18.22 -4.48
N LEU A 169 -8.37 -16.90 -4.63
CA LEU A 169 -8.11 -16.01 -3.50
C LEU A 169 -9.39 -15.38 -2.95
N LEU A 170 -9.42 -15.16 -1.65
CA LEU A 170 -10.49 -14.42 -1.00
C LEU A 170 -10.38 -12.94 -1.33
N GLN A 171 -11.32 -12.40 -2.12
CA GLN A 171 -11.51 -10.97 -2.26
C GLN A 171 -12.27 -10.44 -1.04
N VAL A 172 -11.72 -9.44 -0.37
CA VAL A 172 -12.27 -8.86 0.86
C VAL A 172 -12.91 -7.51 0.52
N PRO A 173 -14.24 -7.38 0.65
CA PRO A 173 -14.89 -6.09 0.48
C PRO A 173 -14.51 -5.16 1.65
N PHE A 174 -14.27 -3.89 1.34
CA PHE A 174 -14.01 -2.85 2.34
C PHE A 174 -14.57 -1.52 1.88
N ARG A 175 -14.72 -0.59 2.82
CA ARG A 175 -15.10 0.80 2.54
C ARG A 175 -14.26 1.73 3.41
N PHE A 176 -14.00 2.91 2.89
CA PHE A 176 -13.47 4.00 3.71
C PHE A 176 -14.55 4.44 4.69
N GLU A 177 -14.17 4.60 5.96
CA GLU A 177 -15.02 5.22 6.97
C GLU A 177 -14.82 6.73 6.94
N SER A 178 -15.94 7.45 7.15
CA SER A 178 -15.97 8.92 7.21
C SER A 178 -15.52 9.45 8.56
#